data_480b6a2064856bb2196c47ba49789d95
#
_entry.id   480b6a2064856bb2196c47ba49789d95
#
_cell.length_a   1.000
_cell.length_b   1.000
_cell.length_c   1.000
_cell.angle_alpha   90.00
_cell.angle_beta   90.00
_cell.angle_gamma   90.00
#
_symmetry.space_group_name_H-M   'P 1'
#
loop_
_entity.id
_entity.type
_entity.pdbx_description
1 polymer ?
#
loop_
_entity_poly.entity_id
_entity_poly.type
_entity_poly.pdbx_seq_one_letter_code
_entity_poly.pdbx_strand_id
1 'polypeptide(L)'
;MGGIDAAGRDGPADTVSLYEGLLSTRAVRRYTDEAVPDDALRDILFAATRAPSGSNRQPFRFVVLTDGPVAAEAKRLIGEGARRFWSAKREADGYETGSGADAASPKARMARTMQHYVDTYESVPVLVLACYVPYRGHQAVSDGASIYPACQNLLLAARALGYGGVMTGWHFAAEAELRALLHIPDEVDLVATITLGRPQGRHGPVRRRPLPELVFGERWGQPPDWAVDPAGTRHTAAGPPRPSA
;
A
#
# COMPACT_ATOMS: atom_id res chain seq x y z
N MET A 1 -12.51 26.09 -6.40
CA MET A 1 -11.21 26.79 -6.47
C MET A 1 -10.15 25.71 -6.61
N GLY A 2 -9.64 25.46 -7.82
CA GLY A 2 -8.56 24.51 -8.08
C GLY A 2 -7.29 25.05 -7.42
N GLY A 3 -6.60 24.20 -6.62
CA GLY A 3 -5.28 24.56 -6.07
C GLY A 3 -4.23 24.46 -7.17
N ILE A 4 -3.33 25.44 -7.23
CA ILE A 4 -2.17 25.41 -8.10
C ILE A 4 -1.12 24.48 -7.44
N ASP A 5 -0.51 23.57 -8.22
CA ASP A 5 0.63 22.78 -7.73
C ASP A 5 1.88 23.66 -7.54
N ALA A 6 2.93 23.10 -6.92
CA ALA A 6 4.20 23.82 -6.69
C ALA A 6 4.90 24.27 -7.99
N ALA A 7 4.43 23.86 -9.16
CA ALA A 7 4.91 24.28 -10.48
C ALA A 7 3.93 25.25 -11.18
N GLY A 8 2.87 25.71 -10.49
CA GLY A 8 1.91 26.67 -11.02
C GLY A 8 0.91 26.08 -12.00
N ARG A 9 0.73 24.74 -12.01
CA ARG A 9 -0.23 24.05 -12.86
C ARG A 9 -1.58 23.92 -12.15
N ASP A 10 -2.68 24.04 -12.88
CA ASP A 10 -4.01 23.68 -12.36
C ASP A 10 -4.00 22.21 -11.96
N GLY A 11 -4.25 21.94 -10.69
CA GLY A 11 -4.43 20.58 -10.20
C GLY A 11 -5.65 19.93 -10.86
N PRO A 12 -5.69 18.59 -11.03
CA PRO A 12 -6.83 17.93 -11.61
C PRO A 12 -8.11 18.25 -10.83
N ALA A 13 -9.21 18.49 -11.55
CA ALA A 13 -10.48 19.01 -11.02
C ALA A 13 -11.13 18.13 -9.91
N ASP A 14 -10.73 16.85 -9.81
CA ASP A 14 -11.31 15.87 -8.89
C ASP A 14 -10.37 15.45 -7.76
N THR A 15 -9.40 16.27 -7.39
CA THR A 15 -8.49 15.96 -6.28
C THR A 15 -9.24 15.96 -4.95
N VAL A 16 -9.07 14.90 -4.15
CA VAL A 16 -9.53 14.87 -2.76
C VAL A 16 -8.62 15.72 -1.89
N SER A 17 -9.15 16.29 -0.81
CA SER A 17 -8.31 16.98 0.17
C SER A 17 -7.31 16.01 0.79
N LEU A 18 -6.17 16.53 1.28
CA LEU A 18 -5.18 15.72 1.99
C LEU A 18 -5.83 14.96 3.16
N TYR A 19 -6.67 15.64 3.94
CA TYR A 19 -7.32 15.04 5.11
C TYR A 19 -8.28 13.91 4.70
N GLU A 20 -9.10 14.10 3.66
CA GLU A 20 -9.95 13.05 3.12
C GLU A 20 -9.12 11.88 2.58
N GLY A 21 -8.01 12.15 1.88
CA GLY A 21 -7.07 11.15 1.41
C GLY A 21 -6.56 10.28 2.56
N LEU A 22 -6.09 10.89 3.65
CA LEU A 22 -5.62 10.18 4.84
C LEU A 22 -6.70 9.30 5.48
N LEU A 23 -7.96 9.78 5.54
CA LEU A 23 -9.07 9.05 6.16
C LEU A 23 -9.67 7.95 5.27
N SER A 24 -9.45 7.99 3.94
CA SER A 24 -10.12 7.10 2.99
C SER A 24 -9.18 6.24 2.13
N THR A 25 -7.89 6.49 2.12
CA THR A 25 -6.93 5.65 1.37
C THR A 25 -6.81 4.29 2.03
N ARG A 26 -7.22 3.27 1.29
CA ARG A 26 -7.20 1.87 1.73
C ARG A 26 -6.65 0.98 0.62
N ALA A 27 -6.28 -0.25 0.96
CA ALA A 27 -5.82 -1.24 0.01
C ALA A 27 -6.88 -1.52 -1.05
N VAL A 28 -6.61 -1.15 -2.30
CA VAL A 28 -7.41 -1.45 -3.50
C VAL A 28 -6.84 -2.71 -4.15
N ARG A 29 -7.71 -3.68 -4.44
CA ARG A 29 -7.35 -4.99 -4.96
C ARG A 29 -8.22 -5.43 -6.15
N ARG A 30 -9.03 -4.52 -6.68
CA ARG A 30 -9.84 -4.70 -7.88
C ARG A 30 -9.70 -3.46 -8.74
N TYR A 31 -9.24 -3.64 -9.94
CA TYR A 31 -8.97 -2.58 -10.90
C TYR A 31 -9.82 -2.75 -12.15
N THR A 32 -10.10 -1.66 -12.82
CA THR A 32 -10.58 -1.69 -14.21
C THR A 32 -9.40 -2.03 -15.14
N ASP A 33 -9.69 -2.34 -16.39
CA ASP A 33 -8.67 -2.59 -17.43
C ASP A 33 -8.09 -1.29 -18.00
N GLU A 34 -8.47 -0.15 -17.44
CA GLU A 34 -7.99 1.16 -17.88
C GLU A 34 -6.50 1.33 -17.56
N ALA A 35 -5.74 1.66 -18.58
CA ALA A 35 -4.32 1.99 -18.39
C ALA A 35 -4.16 3.25 -17.54
N VAL A 36 -3.11 3.30 -16.74
CA VAL A 36 -2.73 4.53 -16.02
C VAL A 36 -1.82 5.35 -16.94
N PRO A 37 -2.22 6.57 -17.34
CA PRO A 37 -1.43 7.40 -18.23
C PRO A 37 -0.05 7.78 -17.65
N ASP A 38 0.94 7.97 -18.52
CA ASP A 38 2.31 8.29 -18.13
C ASP A 38 2.42 9.59 -17.31
N ASP A 39 1.59 10.59 -17.61
CA ASP A 39 1.55 11.85 -16.86
C ASP A 39 1.02 11.63 -15.44
N ALA A 40 0.01 10.79 -15.26
CA ALA A 40 -0.47 10.40 -13.93
C ALA A 40 0.58 9.59 -13.17
N LEU A 41 1.27 8.64 -13.82
CA LEU A 41 2.38 7.90 -13.21
C LEU A 41 3.51 8.82 -12.78
N ARG A 42 3.90 9.78 -13.63
CA ARG A 42 4.90 10.79 -13.31
C ARG A 42 4.51 11.59 -12.07
N ASP A 43 3.27 12.08 -12.02
CA ASP A 43 2.82 12.93 -10.91
C ASP A 43 2.71 12.14 -9.59
N ILE A 44 2.26 10.88 -9.64
CA ILE A 44 2.23 9.95 -8.50
C ILE A 44 3.66 9.70 -7.97
N LEU A 45 4.60 9.38 -8.86
CA LEU A 45 5.96 9.09 -8.48
C LEU A 45 6.72 10.34 -8.04
N PHE A 46 6.46 11.50 -8.66
CA PHE A 46 7.00 12.77 -8.21
C PHE A 46 6.58 13.05 -6.76
N ALA A 47 5.31 12.88 -6.42
CA ALA A 47 4.82 13.02 -5.04
C ALA A 47 5.49 12.02 -4.08
N ALA A 48 5.70 10.77 -4.51
CA ALA A 48 6.43 9.78 -3.73
C ALA A 48 7.83 10.26 -3.36
N THR A 49 8.55 10.89 -4.30
CA THR A 49 9.91 11.40 -4.05
C THR A 49 9.97 12.62 -3.12
N ARG A 50 8.83 13.20 -2.74
CA ARG A 50 8.77 14.31 -1.76
C ARG A 50 8.73 13.84 -0.31
N ALA A 51 8.78 12.54 -0.06
CA ALA A 51 8.85 11.99 1.28
C ALA A 51 10.15 12.36 1.99
N PRO A 52 10.12 12.56 3.32
CA PRO A 52 11.33 12.74 4.10
C PRO A 52 12.19 11.49 4.11
N SER A 53 13.50 11.67 4.29
CA SER A 53 14.44 10.56 4.49
C SER A 53 15.57 11.00 5.44
N GLY A 54 16.19 10.04 6.11
CA GLY A 54 17.30 10.30 7.02
C GLY A 54 18.38 11.15 6.36
N SER A 55 18.72 12.30 6.93
CA SER A 55 19.68 13.29 6.40
C SER A 55 19.41 13.69 4.94
N ASN A 56 18.17 13.62 4.50
CA ASN A 56 17.76 13.89 3.11
C ASN A 56 18.54 13.06 2.06
N ARG A 57 18.88 11.81 2.40
CA ARG A 57 19.66 10.91 1.54
C ARG A 57 18.90 10.36 0.34
N GLN A 58 17.56 10.35 0.40
CA GLN A 58 16.68 9.93 -0.68
C GLN A 58 17.06 8.55 -1.24
N PRO A 59 17.13 7.50 -0.39
CA PRO A 59 17.63 6.17 -0.77
C PRO A 59 16.62 5.36 -1.58
N PHE A 60 15.42 5.86 -1.77
CA PHE A 60 14.36 5.19 -2.49
C PHE A 60 14.58 5.22 -4.01
N ARG A 61 14.28 4.09 -4.67
CA ARG A 61 14.16 3.95 -6.13
C ARG A 61 12.87 3.20 -6.43
N PHE A 62 12.31 3.45 -7.60
CA PHE A 62 11.09 2.79 -8.04
C PHE A 62 11.31 2.19 -9.42
N VAL A 63 11.05 0.89 -9.57
CA VAL A 63 10.94 0.24 -10.87
C VAL A 63 9.46 0.14 -11.21
N VAL A 64 9.05 0.74 -12.32
CA VAL A 64 7.65 0.82 -12.74
C VAL A 64 7.45 -0.10 -13.93
N LEU A 65 6.48 -1.01 -13.79
CA LEU A 65 6.17 -2.03 -14.77
C LEU A 65 4.69 -1.88 -15.17
N THR A 66 4.47 -1.53 -16.41
CA THR A 66 3.12 -1.37 -17.01
C THR A 66 2.84 -2.55 -17.94
N ASP A 67 3.34 -2.49 -19.16
CA ASP A 67 3.12 -3.45 -20.24
C ASP A 67 4.45 -4.03 -20.76
N GLY A 68 4.35 -5.03 -21.60
CA GLY A 68 5.50 -5.67 -22.24
C GLY A 68 5.97 -6.93 -21.53
N PRO A 69 6.88 -7.67 -22.16
CA PRO A 69 7.25 -9.01 -21.72
C PRO A 69 7.93 -9.05 -20.35
N VAL A 70 8.74 -8.06 -20.02
CA VAL A 70 9.41 -7.96 -18.71
C VAL A 70 8.38 -7.68 -17.60
N ALA A 71 7.43 -6.79 -17.83
CA ALA A 71 6.36 -6.50 -16.89
C ALA A 71 5.44 -7.72 -16.69
N ALA A 72 5.09 -8.41 -17.77
CA ALA A 72 4.27 -9.63 -17.70
C ALA A 72 4.96 -10.73 -16.89
N GLU A 73 6.26 -10.96 -17.11
CA GLU A 73 7.01 -11.97 -16.36
C GLU A 73 7.16 -11.59 -14.87
N ALA A 74 7.45 -10.33 -14.55
CA ALA A 74 7.52 -9.88 -13.17
C ALA A 74 6.17 -10.04 -12.44
N LYS A 75 5.06 -9.68 -13.10
CA LYS A 75 3.71 -9.87 -12.56
C LYS A 75 3.40 -11.36 -12.35
N ARG A 76 3.82 -12.24 -13.27
CA ARG A 76 3.65 -13.69 -13.14
C ARG A 76 4.42 -14.25 -11.93
N LEU A 77 5.69 -13.91 -11.79
CA LEU A 77 6.54 -14.37 -10.68
C LEU A 77 5.95 -13.97 -9.32
N ILE A 78 5.55 -12.70 -9.17
CA ILE A 78 4.96 -12.21 -7.93
C ILE A 78 3.56 -12.82 -7.70
N GLY A 79 2.75 -12.96 -8.75
CA GLY A 79 1.42 -13.56 -8.68
C GLY A 79 1.45 -15.01 -8.20
N GLU A 80 2.42 -15.80 -8.64
CA GLU A 80 2.64 -17.16 -8.15
C GLU A 80 3.00 -17.20 -6.66
N GLY A 81 3.90 -16.30 -6.23
CA GLY A 81 4.23 -16.14 -4.82
C GLY A 81 3.02 -15.72 -3.98
N ALA A 82 2.24 -14.77 -4.49
CA ALA A 82 1.01 -14.29 -3.87
C ALA A 82 -0.03 -15.40 -3.67
N ARG A 83 -0.26 -16.24 -4.68
CA ARG A 83 -1.18 -17.38 -4.61
C ARG A 83 -0.74 -18.39 -3.54
N ARG A 84 0.54 -18.77 -3.52
CA ARG A 84 1.08 -19.67 -2.48
C ARG A 84 0.92 -19.08 -1.09
N PHE A 85 1.29 -17.82 -0.90
CA PHE A 85 1.14 -17.13 0.37
C PHE A 85 -0.33 -17.05 0.82
N TRP A 86 -1.23 -16.68 -0.09
CA TRP A 86 -2.65 -16.57 0.21
C TRP A 86 -3.29 -17.92 0.57
N SER A 87 -2.94 -18.98 -0.14
CA SER A 87 -3.42 -20.33 0.16
C SER A 87 -3.07 -20.75 1.59
N ALA A 88 -1.80 -20.60 1.98
CA ALA A 88 -1.33 -20.93 3.33
C ALA A 88 -1.99 -20.04 4.40
N LYS A 89 -2.10 -18.75 4.15
CA LYS A 89 -2.73 -17.79 5.06
C LYS A 89 -4.23 -18.07 5.22
N ARG A 90 -4.94 -18.40 4.16
CA ARG A 90 -6.38 -18.70 4.16
C ARG A 90 -6.69 -19.88 5.08
N GLU A 91 -5.86 -20.91 5.03
CA GLU A 91 -5.94 -22.06 5.91
C GLU A 91 -5.61 -21.71 7.36
N ALA A 92 -4.43 -21.12 7.59
CA ALA A 92 -3.92 -20.78 8.93
C ALA A 92 -4.84 -19.83 9.71
N ASP A 93 -5.40 -18.81 9.04
CA ASP A 93 -6.30 -17.84 9.65
C ASP A 93 -7.77 -18.32 9.65
N GLY A 94 -8.08 -19.52 9.17
CA GLY A 94 -9.42 -20.12 9.17
C GLY A 94 -10.45 -19.27 8.43
N TYR A 95 -10.16 -18.81 7.20
CA TYR A 95 -11.09 -17.99 6.42
C TYR A 95 -12.35 -18.73 5.98
N GLU A 96 -12.39 -20.06 6.10
CA GLU A 96 -13.53 -20.91 5.77
C GLU A 96 -14.26 -21.45 7.01
N THR A 97 -13.80 -21.10 8.22
CA THR A 97 -14.36 -21.58 9.47
C THR A 97 -14.89 -20.43 10.33
N GLY A 98 -15.74 -20.77 11.31
CA GLY A 98 -16.34 -19.79 12.20
C GLY A 98 -17.08 -18.70 11.41
N SER A 99 -16.82 -17.43 11.66
CA SER A 99 -17.45 -16.33 10.91
C SER A 99 -17.09 -16.31 9.41
N GLY A 100 -16.03 -17.01 9.00
CA GLY A 100 -15.66 -17.15 7.60
C GLY A 100 -16.58 -18.05 6.79
N ALA A 101 -17.28 -18.97 7.45
CA ALA A 101 -18.28 -19.85 6.82
C ALA A 101 -19.55 -19.10 6.42
N ASP A 102 -19.85 -17.96 7.04
CA ASP A 102 -20.95 -17.08 6.63
C ASP A 102 -20.54 -16.22 5.46
N ALA A 103 -21.13 -16.46 4.28
CA ALA A 103 -20.84 -15.72 3.05
C ALA A 103 -21.08 -14.19 3.15
N ALA A 104 -21.97 -13.74 4.05
CA ALA A 104 -22.27 -12.34 4.29
C ALA A 104 -21.29 -11.67 5.27
N SER A 105 -20.45 -12.43 5.93
CA SER A 105 -19.51 -11.89 6.93
C SER A 105 -18.43 -10.99 6.31
N PRO A 106 -17.86 -10.05 7.07
CA PRO A 106 -16.71 -9.27 6.64
C PRO A 106 -15.50 -10.16 6.30
N LYS A 107 -15.29 -11.27 7.01
CA LYS A 107 -14.20 -12.22 6.81
C LYS A 107 -14.34 -12.94 5.46
N ALA A 108 -15.52 -13.45 5.14
CA ALA A 108 -15.78 -14.08 3.85
C ALA A 108 -15.69 -13.09 2.67
N ARG A 109 -16.15 -11.83 2.85
CA ARG A 109 -15.94 -10.77 1.83
C ARG A 109 -14.48 -10.48 1.59
N MET A 110 -13.66 -10.43 2.65
CA MET A 110 -12.21 -10.25 2.53
C MET A 110 -11.58 -11.44 1.79
N ALA A 111 -11.95 -12.66 2.14
CA ALA A 111 -11.46 -13.87 1.47
C ALA A 111 -11.72 -13.83 -0.04
N ARG A 112 -12.95 -13.52 -0.45
CA ARG A 112 -13.30 -13.38 -1.89
C ARG A 112 -12.50 -12.26 -2.57
N THR A 113 -12.28 -11.13 -1.89
CA THR A 113 -11.50 -10.03 -2.45
C THR A 113 -10.04 -10.43 -2.64
N MET A 114 -9.46 -11.11 -1.66
CA MET A 114 -8.07 -11.59 -1.75
C MET A 114 -7.91 -12.68 -2.80
N GLN A 115 -8.85 -13.65 -2.85
CA GLN A 115 -8.82 -14.69 -3.86
C GLN A 115 -8.85 -14.10 -5.27
N HIS A 116 -9.82 -13.21 -5.54
CA HIS A 116 -9.88 -12.52 -6.83
C HIS A 116 -8.57 -11.78 -7.15
N TYR A 117 -7.99 -11.08 -6.18
CA TYR A 117 -6.76 -10.31 -6.39
C TYR A 117 -5.57 -11.19 -6.76
N VAL A 118 -5.39 -12.33 -6.10
CA VAL A 118 -4.29 -13.25 -6.44
C VAL A 118 -4.55 -14.02 -7.74
N ASP A 119 -5.81 -14.28 -8.08
CA ASP A 119 -6.20 -14.96 -9.33
C ASP A 119 -6.03 -14.05 -10.56
N THR A 120 -6.14 -12.73 -10.36
CA THR A 120 -6.03 -11.71 -11.42
C THR A 120 -4.78 -10.84 -11.28
N TYR A 121 -3.77 -11.29 -10.55
CA TYR A 121 -2.60 -10.45 -10.23
C TYR A 121 -1.85 -9.99 -11.48
N GLU A 122 -1.74 -10.84 -12.49
CA GLU A 122 -1.05 -10.57 -13.74
C GLU A 122 -1.72 -9.46 -14.57
N SER A 123 -3.03 -9.24 -14.36
CA SER A 123 -3.80 -8.21 -15.07
C SER A 123 -3.79 -6.84 -14.40
N VAL A 124 -3.05 -6.65 -13.30
CA VAL A 124 -2.96 -5.33 -12.67
C VAL A 124 -2.37 -4.31 -13.65
N PRO A 125 -2.96 -3.11 -13.80
CA PRO A 125 -2.47 -2.13 -14.78
C PRO A 125 -1.01 -1.74 -14.55
N VAL A 126 -0.64 -1.46 -13.29
CA VAL A 126 0.72 -1.03 -12.95
C VAL A 126 1.22 -1.80 -11.74
N LEU A 127 2.46 -2.26 -11.83
CA LEU A 127 3.24 -2.81 -10.72
C LEU A 127 4.45 -1.92 -10.46
N VAL A 128 4.62 -1.45 -9.24
CA VAL A 128 5.78 -0.68 -8.80
C VAL A 128 6.55 -1.49 -7.76
N LEU A 129 7.83 -1.69 -7.99
CA LEU A 129 8.77 -2.21 -6.99
C LEU A 129 9.43 -1.04 -6.30
N ALA A 130 9.26 -0.94 -4.98
CA ALA A 130 9.95 0.03 -4.16
C ALA A 130 11.28 -0.58 -3.71
N CYS A 131 12.37 0.09 -4.05
CA CYS A 131 13.73 -0.33 -3.79
C CYS A 131 14.43 0.66 -2.87
N TYR A 132 15.27 0.16 -1.98
CA TYR A 132 16.07 0.93 -1.06
C TYR A 132 17.56 0.75 -1.39
N VAL A 133 18.29 1.86 -1.50
CA VAL A 133 19.74 1.86 -1.71
C VAL A 133 20.41 2.19 -0.37
N PRO A 134 20.95 1.20 0.35
CA PRO A 134 21.61 1.44 1.63
C PRO A 134 22.87 2.30 1.44
N TYR A 135 23.12 3.22 2.36
CA TYR A 135 24.30 4.08 2.36
C TYR A 135 25.20 3.87 3.59
N ARG A 136 24.75 3.02 4.50
CA ARG A 136 25.48 2.54 5.70
C ARG A 136 25.01 1.10 5.97
N GLY A 137 25.67 0.41 6.91
CA GLY A 137 25.20 -0.90 7.34
C GLY A 137 23.70 -0.88 7.69
N HIS A 138 23.00 -1.96 7.39
CA HIS A 138 21.55 -2.09 7.57
C HIS A 138 21.10 -1.82 9.01
N GLN A 139 20.09 -0.96 9.15
CA GLN A 139 19.37 -0.69 10.38
C GLN A 139 17.86 -0.76 10.07
N ALA A 140 17.34 -1.98 10.01
CA ALA A 140 16.01 -2.29 9.45
C ALA A 140 14.87 -1.31 9.82
N VAL A 141 14.83 -0.82 11.06
CA VAL A 141 13.80 0.14 11.49
C VAL A 141 14.00 1.52 10.86
N SER A 142 15.24 2.04 10.85
CA SER A 142 15.54 3.36 10.29
C SER A 142 15.53 3.35 8.76
N ASP A 143 15.89 2.22 8.13
CA ASP A 143 15.81 2.05 6.69
C ASP A 143 14.34 2.12 6.23
N GLY A 144 13.44 1.41 6.93
CA GLY A 144 12.00 1.50 6.71
C GLY A 144 11.44 2.91 6.83
N ALA A 145 11.94 3.70 7.78
CA ALA A 145 11.52 5.09 7.98
C ALA A 145 11.85 6.00 6.78
N SER A 146 12.78 5.63 5.91
CA SER A 146 13.17 6.40 4.73
C SER A 146 12.47 5.93 3.44
N ILE A 147 11.91 4.72 3.36
CA ILE A 147 11.26 4.21 2.16
C ILE A 147 9.73 4.14 2.28
N TYR A 148 9.19 3.71 3.42
CA TYR A 148 7.73 3.58 3.57
C TYR A 148 6.96 4.91 3.55
N PRO A 149 7.49 6.06 4.00
CA PRO A 149 6.86 7.36 3.75
C PRO A 149 6.71 7.68 2.26
N ALA A 150 7.69 7.30 1.42
CA ALA A 150 7.59 7.47 -0.02
C ALA A 150 6.52 6.56 -0.64
N CYS A 151 6.40 5.31 -0.18
CA CYS A 151 5.33 4.41 -0.58
C CYS A 151 3.94 4.94 -0.15
N GLN A 152 3.83 5.54 1.02
CA GLN A 152 2.58 6.15 1.49
C GLN A 152 2.22 7.39 0.65
N ASN A 153 3.19 8.27 0.36
CA ASN A 153 2.96 9.41 -0.53
C ASN A 153 2.49 8.98 -1.91
N LEU A 154 3.09 7.90 -2.48
CA LEU A 154 2.67 7.30 -3.74
C LEU A 154 1.18 6.90 -3.69
N LEU A 155 0.75 6.19 -2.65
CA LEU A 155 -0.64 5.76 -2.50
C LEU A 155 -1.62 6.93 -2.29
N LEU A 156 -1.22 7.97 -1.57
CA LEU A 156 -2.01 9.19 -1.37
C LEU A 156 -2.14 10.00 -2.67
N ALA A 157 -1.05 10.14 -3.42
CA ALA A 157 -1.07 10.82 -4.71
C ALA A 157 -1.93 10.04 -5.72
N ALA A 158 -1.80 8.72 -5.77
CA ALA A 158 -2.70 7.89 -6.58
C ALA A 158 -4.17 8.14 -6.21
N ARG A 159 -4.49 8.20 -4.91
CA ARG A 159 -5.84 8.50 -4.42
C ARG A 159 -6.32 9.88 -4.87
N ALA A 160 -5.47 10.91 -4.79
CA ALA A 160 -5.78 12.26 -5.22
C ALA A 160 -6.11 12.33 -6.72
N LEU A 161 -5.46 11.50 -7.54
CA LEU A 161 -5.66 11.44 -8.99
C LEU A 161 -6.75 10.44 -9.43
N GLY A 162 -7.54 9.89 -8.48
CA GLY A 162 -8.64 8.97 -8.79
C GLY A 162 -8.20 7.52 -9.00
N TYR A 163 -6.96 7.19 -8.71
CA TYR A 163 -6.42 5.82 -8.71
C TYR A 163 -6.41 5.23 -7.31
N GLY A 164 -5.98 4.00 -7.20
CA GLY A 164 -5.79 3.33 -5.92
C GLY A 164 -4.79 2.22 -6.05
N GLY A 165 -4.32 1.74 -4.92
CA GLY A 165 -3.33 0.68 -4.90
C GLY A 165 -3.28 -0.09 -3.59
N VAL A 166 -2.37 -1.05 -3.56
CA VAL A 166 -2.03 -1.78 -2.34
C VAL A 166 -0.55 -2.10 -2.31
N MET A 167 0.07 -1.88 -1.17
CA MET A 167 1.45 -2.28 -0.89
C MET A 167 1.46 -3.69 -0.28
N THR A 168 2.34 -4.55 -0.79
CA THR A 168 2.56 -5.92 -0.31
C THR A 168 4.05 -6.27 -0.27
N GLY A 169 4.39 -7.39 0.39
CA GLY A 169 5.75 -7.99 0.40
C GLY A 169 5.85 -9.24 -0.47
N TRP A 170 5.00 -9.45 -1.45
CA TRP A 170 4.93 -10.72 -2.18
C TRP A 170 6.11 -10.99 -3.11
N HIS A 171 6.94 -9.96 -3.38
CA HIS A 171 8.21 -10.12 -4.09
C HIS A 171 9.19 -11.07 -3.38
N PHE A 172 9.13 -11.19 -2.06
CA PHE A 172 10.04 -12.07 -1.31
C PHE A 172 10.03 -13.52 -1.78
N ALA A 173 8.91 -13.99 -2.33
CA ALA A 173 8.80 -15.36 -2.84
C ALA A 173 9.52 -15.61 -4.16
N ALA A 174 9.96 -14.57 -4.87
CA ALA A 174 10.60 -14.62 -6.19
C ALA A 174 11.70 -13.55 -6.30
N GLU A 175 12.35 -13.21 -5.21
CA GLU A 175 13.30 -12.08 -5.17
C GLU A 175 14.49 -12.30 -6.11
N ALA A 176 15.06 -13.51 -6.12
CA ALA A 176 16.22 -13.81 -6.94
C ALA A 176 15.89 -13.72 -8.45
N GLU A 177 14.74 -14.25 -8.85
CA GLU A 177 14.25 -14.19 -10.23
C GLU A 177 13.94 -12.75 -10.66
N LEU A 178 13.34 -11.97 -9.77
CA LEU A 178 13.03 -10.55 -10.03
C LEU A 178 14.32 -9.73 -10.19
N ARG A 179 15.32 -9.97 -9.34
CA ARG A 179 16.64 -9.30 -9.46
C ARG A 179 17.29 -9.59 -10.81
N ALA A 180 17.31 -10.86 -11.21
CA ALA A 180 17.87 -11.27 -12.50
C ALA A 180 17.10 -10.66 -13.68
N LEU A 181 15.75 -10.72 -13.64
CA LEU A 181 14.87 -10.20 -14.70
C LEU A 181 14.99 -8.68 -14.88
N LEU A 182 15.09 -7.95 -13.77
CA LEU A 182 15.04 -6.49 -13.76
C LEU A 182 16.42 -5.84 -13.63
N HIS A 183 17.49 -6.64 -13.64
CA HIS A 183 18.88 -6.19 -13.46
C HIS A 183 19.08 -5.32 -12.21
N ILE A 184 18.44 -5.73 -11.08
CA ILE A 184 18.55 -5.02 -9.80
C ILE A 184 19.86 -5.46 -9.13
N PRO A 185 20.76 -4.51 -8.80
CA PRO A 185 22.03 -4.81 -8.15
C PRO A 185 21.85 -5.50 -6.78
N ASP A 186 22.79 -6.34 -6.38
CA ASP A 186 22.72 -7.11 -5.13
C ASP A 186 22.68 -6.20 -3.88
N GLU A 187 23.32 -5.04 -3.97
CA GLU A 187 23.34 -4.03 -2.89
C GLU A 187 22.05 -3.21 -2.73
N VAL A 188 21.06 -3.39 -3.60
CA VAL A 188 19.77 -2.70 -3.56
C VAL A 188 18.72 -3.62 -2.95
N ASP A 189 18.04 -3.21 -1.89
CA ASP A 189 16.98 -3.99 -1.27
C ASP A 189 15.65 -3.83 -2.03
N LEU A 190 14.97 -4.92 -2.30
CA LEU A 190 13.56 -4.92 -2.67
C LEU A 190 12.72 -4.84 -1.39
N VAL A 191 11.97 -3.76 -1.21
CA VAL A 191 11.28 -3.47 0.06
C VAL A 191 9.79 -3.75 -0.01
N ALA A 192 9.17 -3.40 -1.10
CA ALA A 192 7.74 -3.59 -1.30
C ALA A 192 7.36 -3.67 -2.78
N THR A 193 6.22 -4.29 -3.03
CA THR A 193 5.49 -4.17 -4.30
C THR A 193 4.23 -3.36 -4.10
N ILE A 194 3.91 -2.48 -5.04
CA ILE A 194 2.70 -1.68 -5.03
C ILE A 194 2.00 -1.90 -6.36
N THR A 195 0.76 -2.38 -6.34
CA THR A 195 -0.08 -2.41 -7.53
C THR A 195 -0.93 -1.16 -7.59
N LEU A 196 -1.11 -0.58 -8.78
CA LEU A 196 -1.89 0.62 -9.03
C LEU A 196 -2.85 0.42 -10.21
N GLY A 197 -3.96 1.11 -10.15
CA GLY A 197 -4.94 1.16 -11.25
C GLY A 197 -6.17 1.95 -10.84
N ARG A 198 -7.11 2.14 -11.76
CA ARG A 198 -8.40 2.72 -11.44
C ARG A 198 -9.25 1.71 -10.67
N PRO A 199 -9.75 2.06 -9.46
CA PRO A 199 -10.52 1.13 -8.62
C PRO A 199 -11.84 0.71 -9.27
N GLN A 200 -12.15 -0.58 -9.22
CA GLN A 200 -13.53 -1.05 -9.41
C GLN A 200 -14.31 -0.80 -8.12
N GLY A 201 -14.99 0.33 -8.03
CA GLY A 201 -15.75 0.72 -6.85
C GLY A 201 -15.19 2.00 -6.20
N ARG A 202 -15.66 2.27 -4.97
CA ARG A 202 -15.35 3.52 -4.29
C ARG A 202 -14.39 3.30 -3.12
N HIS A 203 -13.49 4.26 -2.93
CA HIS A 203 -12.80 4.41 -1.64
C HIS A 203 -13.84 4.69 -0.54
N GLY A 204 -13.50 4.32 0.67
CA GLY A 204 -14.36 4.57 1.81
C GLY A 204 -13.52 4.69 3.08
N PRO A 205 -14.10 5.11 4.19
CA PRO A 205 -13.36 5.36 5.41
C PRO A 205 -12.60 4.10 5.84
N VAL A 206 -11.38 4.30 6.26
CA VAL A 206 -10.57 3.22 6.86
C VAL A 206 -11.07 2.95 8.27
N ARG A 207 -10.93 1.69 8.70
CA ARG A 207 -11.21 1.30 10.09
C ARG A 207 -9.88 1.14 10.82
N ARG A 208 -9.80 1.74 11.99
CA ARG A 208 -8.63 1.64 12.87
C ARG A 208 -9.10 1.31 14.30
N ARG A 209 -8.18 1.01 15.19
CA ARG A 209 -8.47 0.92 16.61
C ARG A 209 -8.84 2.30 17.14
N PRO A 210 -9.61 2.38 18.24
CA PRO A 210 -9.92 3.66 18.89
C PRO A 210 -8.65 4.45 19.23
N LEU A 211 -8.72 5.77 19.08
CA LEU A 211 -7.57 6.65 19.32
C LEU A 211 -6.96 6.48 20.73
N PRO A 212 -7.77 6.31 21.82
CA PRO A 212 -7.21 6.07 23.16
C PRO A 212 -6.39 4.78 23.32
N GLU A 213 -6.55 3.82 22.39
CA GLU A 213 -5.72 2.60 22.39
C GLU A 213 -4.37 2.78 21.69
N LEU A 214 -4.15 3.89 20.99
CA LEU A 214 -3.01 4.14 20.12
C LEU A 214 -2.21 5.38 20.54
N VAL A 215 -2.80 6.27 21.32
CA VAL A 215 -2.18 7.55 21.71
C VAL A 215 -2.16 7.66 23.24
N PHE A 216 -0.97 7.88 23.77
CA PHE A 216 -0.75 8.01 25.21
C PHE A 216 -0.13 9.37 25.52
N GLY A 217 -0.56 9.96 26.63
CA GLY A 217 0.06 11.16 27.19
C GLY A 217 1.19 10.76 28.14
N GLU A 218 2.23 11.57 28.23
CA GLU A 218 3.39 11.47 29.12
C GLU A 218 3.91 10.04 29.46
N ARG A 219 3.02 9.06 29.66
CA ARG A 219 3.37 7.69 30.02
C ARG A 219 2.65 6.68 29.14
N TRP A 220 3.31 5.57 28.85
CA TRP A 220 2.73 4.46 28.11
C TRP A 220 1.46 3.92 28.79
N GLY A 221 0.42 3.66 27.96
CA GLY A 221 -0.84 3.09 28.43
C GLY A 221 -1.81 4.11 29.07
N GLN A 222 -1.46 5.39 29.15
CA GLN A 222 -2.30 6.43 29.74
C GLN A 222 -2.79 7.41 28.64
N PRO A 223 -3.98 7.20 28.04
CA PRO A 223 -4.50 8.11 27.03
C PRO A 223 -4.88 9.45 27.67
N PRO A 224 -4.57 10.59 27.04
CA PRO A 224 -5.03 11.89 27.50
C PRO A 224 -6.53 12.08 27.20
N ASP A 225 -7.21 12.93 27.96
CA ASP A 225 -8.66 13.18 27.84
C ASP A 225 -9.11 13.63 26.45
N TRP A 226 -8.24 14.32 25.71
CA TRP A 226 -8.51 14.77 24.34
C TRP A 226 -8.35 13.66 23.27
N ALA A 227 -7.81 12.48 23.62
CA ALA A 227 -7.66 11.36 22.69
C ALA A 227 -9.01 10.68 22.45
N VAL A 228 -9.93 11.39 21.82
CA VAL A 228 -11.29 10.94 21.52
C VAL A 228 -11.50 10.91 20.01
N ASP A 229 -12.07 9.83 19.50
CA ASP A 229 -12.39 9.73 18.08
C ASP A 229 -13.54 10.67 17.68
N PRO A 230 -13.51 11.23 16.45
CA PRO A 230 -14.64 11.96 15.91
C PRO A 230 -15.93 11.13 15.92
N ALA A 231 -17.07 11.78 16.13
CA ALA A 231 -18.37 11.11 16.12
C ALA A 231 -18.61 10.35 14.80
N GLY A 232 -19.17 9.14 14.90
CA GLY A 232 -19.44 8.28 13.75
C GLY A 232 -18.24 7.48 13.24
N THR A 233 -17.07 7.58 13.87
CA THR A 233 -15.89 6.78 13.54
C THR A 233 -16.19 5.28 13.66
N ARG A 234 -15.74 4.49 12.66
CA ARG A 234 -15.88 3.03 12.66
C ARG A 234 -14.55 2.39 13.05
N HIS A 235 -14.59 1.52 14.02
CA HIS A 235 -13.42 0.86 14.59
C HIS A 235 -13.23 -0.56 14.09
N THR A 236 -12.05 -1.12 14.35
CA THR A 236 -11.69 -2.51 14.16
C THR A 236 -10.98 -3.03 15.42
N ALA A 237 -11.18 -4.30 15.72
CA ALA A 237 -10.38 -5.02 16.73
C ALA A 237 -9.09 -5.63 16.16
N ALA A 238 -8.82 -5.48 14.86
CA ALA A 238 -7.60 -6.00 14.24
C ALA A 238 -6.35 -5.32 14.82
N GLY A 239 -5.29 -6.09 15.01
CA GLY A 239 -4.02 -5.62 15.54
C GLY A 239 -3.54 -6.47 16.73
N PRO A 240 -2.42 -6.10 17.35
CA PRO A 240 -1.92 -6.81 18.53
C PRO A 240 -2.93 -6.75 19.68
N PRO A 241 -2.93 -7.72 20.60
CA PRO A 241 -3.76 -7.67 21.78
C PRO A 241 -3.48 -6.38 22.58
N ARG A 242 -4.50 -5.92 23.32
CA ARG A 242 -4.31 -4.80 24.24
C ARG A 242 -3.27 -5.20 25.29
N PRO A 243 -2.34 -4.33 25.67
CA PRO A 243 -1.51 -4.58 26.86
C PRO A 243 -2.44 -4.89 28.03
N SER A 244 -2.12 -5.94 28.79
CA SER A 244 -2.77 -6.20 30.06
C SER A 244 -2.50 -5.01 30.99
N ALA A 245 -3.54 -4.48 31.61
CA ALA A 245 -3.45 -3.43 32.60
C ALA A 245 -2.62 -3.87 33.82
#